data_19c6cb09a4480302dc2d1055d961e2a2
#
_entry.id   19c6cb09a4480302dc2d1055d961e2a2
#
_cell.length_a   1.000
_cell.length_b   1.000
_cell.length_c   1.000
_cell.angle_alpha   90.00
_cell.angle_beta   90.00
_cell.angle_gamma   90.00
#
_symmetry.space_group_name_H-M   'P 1'
#
loop_
_entity.id
_entity.type
_entity.pdbx_description
1 polymer ?
#
loop_
_entity_poly.entity_id
_entity_poly.type
_entity_poly.pdbx_seq_one_letter_code
_entity_poly.pdbx_strand_id
1 'polypeptide(L)'
;MLRVLSVPGRVTGQPRSWPIAVVQLRGQRYICAPNRRREWVRNLLAAGWCTLEGDDPARQTATLAEDDDAAQAVAAYLGALGRTSPEWPFPGGAPAAVIRQHLEQIAVFRLAPKG
;
A
#
# COMPACT_ATOMS: atom_id res chain seq x y z
N MET A 1 6.12 10.22 0.48
CA MET A 1 5.56 11.21 1.43
C MET A 1 4.67 10.52 2.45
N LEU A 2 4.87 10.85 3.71
CA LEU A 2 4.04 10.27 4.79
C LEU A 2 2.68 10.96 4.84
N ARG A 3 1.63 10.15 4.94
CA ARG A 3 0.26 10.60 5.10
C ARG A 3 -0.41 9.77 6.19
N VAL A 4 -1.43 10.32 6.80
CA VAL A 4 -2.22 9.55 7.77
C VAL A 4 -3.32 8.80 7.03
N LEU A 5 -3.26 7.48 7.12
CA LEU A 5 -4.24 6.58 6.53
C LEU A 5 -5.18 6.09 7.62
N SER A 6 -6.48 6.10 7.35
CA SER A 6 -7.49 5.51 8.24
C SER A 6 -8.25 4.43 7.51
N VAL A 7 -8.40 3.27 8.15
CA VAL A 7 -9.11 2.12 7.59
C VAL A 7 -10.12 1.62 8.63
N PRO A 8 -11.37 1.35 8.24
CA PRO A 8 -12.33 0.78 9.19
C PRO A 8 -11.93 -0.63 9.59
N GLY A 9 -12.04 -0.94 10.88
CA GLY A 9 -11.79 -2.29 11.38
C GLY A 9 -12.82 -3.27 10.84
N ARG A 10 -12.38 -4.44 10.39
CA ARG A 10 -13.27 -5.43 9.77
C ARG A 10 -14.21 -6.11 10.77
N VAL A 11 -13.89 -6.05 12.05
CA VAL A 11 -14.69 -6.67 13.11
C VAL A 11 -15.64 -5.67 13.76
N THR A 12 -15.10 -4.52 14.19
CA THR A 12 -15.90 -3.54 14.96
C THR A 12 -16.37 -2.35 14.12
N GLY A 13 -15.79 -2.13 12.94
CA GLY A 13 -16.07 -0.94 12.15
C GLY A 13 -15.35 0.32 12.63
N GLN A 14 -14.67 0.25 13.77
CA GLN A 14 -13.97 1.40 14.32
C GLN A 14 -12.76 1.76 13.45
N PRO A 15 -12.59 3.03 13.06
CA PRO A 15 -11.46 3.42 12.25
C PRO A 15 -10.15 3.33 13.03
N ARG A 16 -9.11 2.88 12.35
CA ARG A 16 -7.75 2.85 12.88
C ARG A 16 -6.85 3.65 11.96
N SER A 17 -5.99 4.47 12.54
CA SER A 17 -5.17 5.41 11.79
C SER A 17 -3.69 5.24 12.13
N TRP A 18 -2.84 5.42 11.13
CA TRP A 18 -1.39 5.42 11.32
C TRP A 18 -0.73 6.14 10.12
N PRO A 19 0.52 6.59 10.30
CA PRO A 19 1.25 7.18 9.19
C PRO A 19 1.72 6.10 8.21
N ILE A 20 1.61 6.39 6.93
CA ILE A 20 2.07 5.49 5.87
C ILE A 20 2.69 6.30 4.75
N ALA A 21 3.70 5.73 4.09
CA ALA A 21 4.27 6.35 2.91
C ALA A 21 3.41 6.06 1.69
N VAL A 22 3.07 7.11 0.94
CA VAL A 22 2.32 6.99 -0.30
C VAL A 22 3.27 7.20 -1.46
N VAL A 23 3.28 6.26 -2.40
CA VAL A 23 4.12 6.33 -3.60
C VAL A 23 3.25 6.77 -4.76
N GLN A 24 3.78 7.70 -5.57
CA GLN A 24 3.11 8.11 -6.79
C GLN A 24 3.89 7.58 -8.00
N LEU A 25 3.17 6.94 -8.92
CA LEU A 25 3.76 6.38 -10.13
C LEU A 25 2.76 6.56 -11.27
N ARG A 26 3.18 7.25 -12.32
CA ARG A 26 2.36 7.47 -13.52
C ARG A 26 0.96 8.01 -13.22
N GLY A 27 0.88 8.96 -12.29
CA GLY A 27 -0.39 9.56 -11.91
C GLY A 27 -1.25 8.72 -10.98
N GLN A 28 -0.80 7.53 -10.61
CA GLN A 28 -1.49 6.65 -9.66
C GLN A 28 -0.77 6.68 -8.32
N ARG A 29 -1.53 6.47 -7.24
CA ARG A 29 -0.97 6.41 -5.89
C ARG A 29 -1.07 5.00 -5.35
N TYR A 30 -0.04 4.60 -4.59
CA TYR A 30 0.09 3.25 -4.06
C TYR A 30 0.52 3.27 -2.61
N ILE A 31 0.03 2.30 -1.85
CA ILE A 31 0.53 1.98 -0.52
C ILE A 31 0.92 0.51 -0.50
N CYS A 32 1.97 0.19 0.26
CA CYS A 32 2.58 -1.13 0.21
C CYS A 32 2.78 -1.70 1.62
N ALA A 33 2.72 -3.03 1.73
CA ALA A 33 3.05 -3.74 2.95
C ALA A 33 3.85 -5.00 2.61
N PRO A 34 4.79 -5.41 3.49
CA PRO A 34 5.66 -6.56 3.22
C PRO A 34 4.96 -7.92 3.28
N ASN A 35 3.76 -7.99 3.83
CA ASN A 35 2.97 -9.21 3.85
C ASN A 35 1.48 -8.88 3.98
N ARG A 36 0.64 -9.88 3.76
CA ARG A 36 -0.82 -9.70 3.78
C ARG A 36 -1.44 -10.02 5.12
N ARG A 37 -0.62 -10.37 6.12
CA ARG A 37 -1.11 -10.72 7.45
C ARG A 37 -1.28 -9.53 8.37
N ARG A 38 -0.74 -8.37 8.00
CA ARG A 38 -0.87 -7.15 8.81
C ARG A 38 -2.33 -6.78 8.96
N GLU A 39 -2.66 -6.31 10.16
CA GLU A 39 -4.04 -5.98 10.52
C GLU A 39 -4.66 -4.98 9.55
N TRP A 40 -3.93 -3.92 9.22
CA TRP A 40 -4.50 -2.90 8.31
C TRP A 40 -4.71 -3.43 6.89
N VAL A 41 -3.87 -4.37 6.44
CA VAL A 41 -4.02 -4.98 5.12
C VAL A 41 -5.32 -5.79 5.09
N ARG A 42 -5.54 -6.59 6.12
CA ARG A 42 -6.77 -7.40 6.23
C ARG A 42 -8.01 -6.53 6.31
N ASN A 43 -7.93 -5.44 7.09
CA ASN A 43 -9.03 -4.49 7.20
C ASN A 43 -9.31 -3.81 5.86
N LEU A 44 -8.26 -3.42 5.15
CA LEU A 44 -8.41 -2.73 3.86
C LEU A 44 -8.97 -3.67 2.79
N LEU A 45 -8.53 -4.93 2.78
CA LEU A 45 -9.08 -5.93 1.86
C LEU A 45 -10.58 -6.13 2.10
N ALA A 46 -11.00 -6.13 3.37
CA ALA A 46 -12.41 -6.29 3.71
C ALA A 46 -13.24 -5.06 3.34
N ALA A 47 -12.69 -3.87 3.57
CA ALA A 47 -13.43 -2.62 3.35
C ALA A 47 -13.45 -2.18 1.88
N GLY A 48 -12.31 -2.31 1.19
CA GLY A 48 -12.18 -1.81 -0.17
C GLY A 48 -12.02 -0.31 -0.28
N TRP A 49 -11.92 0.40 0.85
CA TRP A 49 -11.75 1.84 0.88
C TRP A 49 -11.02 2.27 2.16
N CYS A 50 -10.47 3.47 2.11
CA CYS A 50 -9.80 4.10 3.24
C CYS A 50 -9.96 5.61 3.13
N THR A 51 -9.50 6.34 4.15
CA THR A 51 -9.37 7.80 4.04
C THR A 51 -7.90 8.17 4.13
N LEU A 52 -7.53 9.20 3.38
CA LEU A 52 -6.18 9.72 3.33
C LEU A 52 -6.25 11.18 3.77
N GLU A 53 -5.73 11.47 4.97
CA GLU A 53 -5.80 12.81 5.52
C GLU A 53 -5.09 13.82 4.63
N GLY A 54 -5.72 14.95 4.43
CA GLY A 54 -5.18 16.02 3.60
C GLY A 54 -5.57 15.94 2.13
N ASP A 55 -6.21 14.87 1.71
CA ASP A 55 -6.73 14.76 0.34
C ASP A 55 -8.15 15.28 0.25
N ASP A 56 -8.53 15.68 -0.95
CA ASP A 56 -9.90 16.11 -1.27
C ASP A 56 -10.33 15.46 -2.58
N PRO A 57 -11.24 14.46 -2.55
CA PRO A 57 -11.85 13.94 -1.33
C PRO A 57 -10.87 13.09 -0.51
N ALA A 58 -11.05 13.05 0.80
CA ALA A 58 -10.22 12.24 1.67
C ALA A 58 -10.46 10.75 1.46
N ARG A 59 -11.68 10.37 1.08
CA ARG A 59 -12.03 8.96 0.88
C ARG A 59 -11.48 8.43 -0.43
N GLN A 60 -10.81 7.28 -0.35
CA GLN A 60 -10.13 6.64 -1.47
C GLN A 60 -10.65 5.21 -1.64
N THR A 61 -10.89 4.80 -2.87
CA THR A 61 -11.06 3.38 -3.18
C THR A 61 -9.68 2.74 -3.17
N ALA A 62 -9.57 1.56 -2.55
CA ALA A 62 -8.32 0.82 -2.48
C ALA A 62 -8.50 -0.52 -3.19
N THR A 63 -7.69 -0.75 -4.21
CA THR A 63 -7.73 -1.97 -5.02
C THR A 63 -6.40 -2.68 -4.95
N LEU A 64 -6.42 -3.96 -4.59
CA LEU A 64 -5.20 -4.77 -4.57
C LEU A 64 -4.65 -4.86 -6.00
N ALA A 65 -3.37 -4.54 -6.16
CA ALA A 65 -2.71 -4.51 -7.47
C ALA A 65 -1.61 -5.55 -7.52
N GLU A 66 -1.58 -6.33 -8.62
CA GLU A 66 -0.59 -7.39 -8.82
C GLU A 66 0.03 -7.32 -10.22
N ASP A 67 0.04 -6.13 -10.82
CA ASP A 67 0.60 -5.89 -12.14
C ASP A 67 2.02 -5.34 -12.09
N ASP A 68 2.60 -5.03 -13.24
CA ASP A 68 3.95 -4.48 -13.33
C ASP A 68 4.06 -3.12 -12.63
N ASP A 69 3.02 -2.31 -12.70
CA ASP A 69 3.03 -1.01 -12.02
C ASP A 69 3.09 -1.20 -10.49
N ALA A 70 2.43 -2.23 -9.96
CA ALA A 70 2.53 -2.55 -8.54
C ALA A 70 3.97 -2.88 -8.15
N ALA A 71 4.66 -3.69 -8.95
CA ALA A 71 6.06 -4.04 -8.68
C ALA A 71 6.95 -2.81 -8.73
N GLN A 72 6.74 -1.93 -9.71
CA GLN A 72 7.51 -0.69 -9.82
C GLN A 72 7.23 0.26 -8.65
N ALA A 73 5.99 0.30 -8.18
CA ALA A 73 5.62 1.11 -7.02
C ALA A 73 6.35 0.63 -5.76
N VAL A 74 6.48 -0.69 -5.56
CA VAL A 74 7.23 -1.23 -4.42
C VAL A 74 8.71 -0.87 -4.54
N ALA A 75 9.29 -1.01 -5.73
CA ALA A 75 10.68 -0.65 -5.95
C ALA A 75 10.92 0.84 -5.63
N ALA A 76 10.02 1.70 -6.06
CA ALA A 76 10.10 3.15 -5.78
C ALA A 76 9.95 3.41 -4.27
N TYR A 77 9.03 2.74 -3.61
CA TYR A 77 8.80 2.86 -2.18
C TYR A 77 10.06 2.50 -1.37
N LEU A 78 10.65 1.35 -1.67
CA LEU A 78 11.85 0.89 -0.96
C LEU A 78 13.06 1.76 -1.31
N GLY A 79 13.15 2.23 -2.55
CA GLY A 79 14.21 3.16 -2.96
C GLY A 79 14.15 4.48 -2.21
N ALA A 80 12.94 5.00 -1.99
CA ALA A 80 12.75 6.25 -1.25
C ALA A 80 13.09 6.08 0.24
N LEU A 81 12.83 4.90 0.80
CA LEU A 81 13.20 4.61 2.19
C LEU A 81 14.69 4.45 2.38
N GLY A 82 15.42 4.07 1.33
CA GLY A 82 16.85 3.83 1.38
C GLY A 82 17.25 2.57 2.11
N ARG A 83 16.30 1.72 2.50
CA ARG A 83 16.56 0.47 3.22
C ARG A 83 15.37 -0.45 3.12
N THR A 84 15.58 -1.75 3.38
CA THR A 84 14.51 -2.72 3.54
C THR A 84 14.57 -3.35 4.92
N SER A 85 13.53 -4.09 5.26
CA SER A 85 13.51 -4.90 6.47
C SER A 85 13.43 -6.38 6.07
N PRO A 86 13.78 -7.30 7.01
CA PRO A 86 13.68 -8.73 6.75
C PRO A 86 12.25 -9.23 6.48
N GLU A 87 11.25 -8.40 6.72
CA GLU A 87 9.86 -8.77 6.45
C GLU A 87 9.55 -8.92 4.97
N TRP A 88 10.30 -8.23 4.10
CA TRP A 88 10.10 -8.34 2.65
C TRP A 88 10.69 -9.65 2.13
N PRO A 89 9.99 -10.34 1.21
CA PRO A 89 10.43 -11.66 0.72
C PRO A 89 11.51 -11.59 -0.35
N PHE A 90 12.17 -10.45 -0.52
CA PHE A 90 13.25 -10.26 -1.50
C PHE A 90 14.32 -9.34 -0.91
N PRO A 91 15.56 -9.38 -1.43
CA PRO A 91 16.64 -8.57 -0.88
C PRO A 91 16.45 -7.09 -1.16
N GLY A 92 17.11 -6.24 -0.36
CA GLY A 92 17.13 -4.81 -0.56
C GLY A 92 17.69 -4.46 -1.93
N GLY A 93 17.10 -3.47 -2.57
CA GLY A 93 17.51 -3.06 -3.91
C GLY A 93 17.06 -3.99 -5.03
N ALA A 94 16.16 -4.94 -4.74
CA ALA A 94 15.65 -5.83 -5.77
C ALA A 94 14.97 -5.04 -6.90
N PRO A 95 15.23 -5.40 -8.17
CA PRO A 95 14.56 -4.74 -9.28
C PRO A 95 13.09 -5.16 -9.37
N ALA A 96 12.30 -4.37 -10.09
CA ALA A 96 10.86 -4.65 -10.24
C ALA A 96 10.59 -6.06 -10.76
N ALA A 97 11.43 -6.58 -11.64
CA ALA A 97 11.25 -7.93 -12.17
C ALA A 97 11.30 -9.02 -11.08
N VAL A 98 12.14 -8.83 -10.06
CA VAL A 98 12.21 -9.74 -8.91
C VAL A 98 11.00 -9.55 -8.02
N ILE A 99 10.64 -8.30 -7.73
CA ILE A 99 9.46 -7.97 -6.91
C ILE A 99 8.20 -8.56 -7.52
N ARG A 100 8.09 -8.53 -8.85
CA ARG A 100 6.95 -9.07 -9.59
C ARG A 100 6.67 -10.52 -9.23
N GLN A 101 7.71 -11.31 -8.96
CA GLN A 101 7.58 -12.71 -8.59
C GLN A 101 7.00 -12.93 -7.20
N HIS A 102 6.94 -11.88 -6.37
CA HIS A 102 6.50 -11.96 -4.98
C HIS A 102 5.21 -11.18 -4.71
N LEU A 103 4.54 -10.69 -5.74
CA LEU A 103 3.34 -9.86 -5.53
C LEU A 103 2.22 -10.56 -4.78
N GLU A 104 2.14 -11.88 -4.86
CA GLU A 104 1.14 -12.65 -4.11
C GLU A 104 1.44 -12.70 -2.61
N GLN A 105 2.69 -12.46 -2.21
CA GLN A 105 3.12 -12.53 -0.82
C GLN A 105 3.03 -11.19 -0.12
N ILE A 106 3.15 -10.12 -0.86
CA ILE A 106 3.10 -8.74 -0.35
C ILE A 106 1.73 -8.13 -0.63
N ALA A 107 1.49 -6.93 -0.13
CA ALA A 107 0.26 -6.20 -0.44
C ALA A 107 0.60 -4.87 -1.07
N VAL A 108 0.02 -4.59 -2.23
CA VAL A 108 0.13 -3.30 -2.90
C VAL A 108 -1.29 -2.86 -3.24
N PHE A 109 -1.68 -1.70 -2.75
CA PHE A 109 -3.00 -1.15 -3.06
C PHE A 109 -2.85 0.09 -3.93
N ARG A 110 -3.64 0.13 -4.99
CA ARG A 110 -3.80 1.34 -5.80
C ARG A 110 -4.93 2.15 -5.21
N LEU A 111 -4.68 3.43 -4.97
CA LEU A 111 -5.68 4.33 -4.39
C LEU A 111 -6.22 5.25 -5.48
N ALA A 112 -7.54 5.43 -5.46
CA ALA A 112 -8.21 6.37 -6.36
C ALA A 112 -9.25 7.15 -5.57
N PRO A 113 -9.42 8.46 -5.85
CA PRO A 113 -10.46 9.25 -5.17
C PRO A 113 -11.82 8.60 -5.37
N LYS A 114 -12.57 8.46 -4.28
CA LYS A 114 -13.92 7.94 -4.33
C LYS A 114 -14.89 9.10 -4.51
N GLY A 115 -15.37 9.22 -5.71
CA GLY A 115 -16.32 10.27 -6.07
C GLY A 115 -17.74 10.00 -5.65
#